data_8ab6707a7b0ad882c862471c27d924a2
#
_entry.id   8ab6707a7b0ad882c862471c27d924a2
#
_cell.length_a   1.000
_cell.length_b   1.000
_cell.length_c   1.000
_cell.angle_alpha   90.00
_cell.angle_beta   90.00
_cell.angle_gamma   90.00
#
_symmetry.space_group_name_H-M   'P 1'
#
loop_
_entity.id
_entity.type
_entity.pdbx_description
1 polymer ?
#
loop_
_entity_poly.entity_id
_entity_poly.type
_entity_poly.pdbx_seq_one_letter_code
_entity_poly.pdbx_strand_id
1 'polypeptide(L)'
;MKQVNGRDVAKAAGVSQSTVSRVMNSDARIGHDTRCRVLAAARELGYDMRPASGRWSVGVLFGFTARDANGYYAELFAAVFQEIEKRGLHLEAIWKKFNMGNEPRPIRGLLILSNPEPQTLTQYYPLPSVWINGKSDHLHNICSCNVNSKASLNLAIRHLRELGHRDIRFLSLEGRDAEEKKLTHRWESFLALMRDYGVESPERQGIFLDQNSPDAMLSAVRNAVNDGCTAFICVNSRHTLQLNAALHRLRISVPDDVSVIDWEFDGVSAYLDPPRTALAVNFAGLARRALDMLTTMVENHTTPPDALVSSILIRRKSCAAPRQIQPS
;
A
#
# COMPACT_ATOMS: atom_id res chain seq x y z
N MET A 1 9.78 -18.75 34.04
CA MET A 1 10.92 -18.87 33.11
C MET A 1 11.95 -17.80 33.47
N LYS A 2 13.25 -18.14 33.51
CA LYS A 2 14.32 -17.20 33.85
C LYS A 2 14.45 -16.19 32.68
N GLN A 3 14.30 -14.90 32.96
CA GLN A 3 14.44 -13.86 31.95
C GLN A 3 15.88 -13.83 31.43
N VAL A 4 16.07 -14.00 30.12
CA VAL A 4 17.40 -13.94 29.47
C VAL A 4 17.96 -12.54 29.61
N ASN A 5 19.22 -12.43 29.97
CA ASN A 5 19.90 -11.16 30.19
C ASN A 5 21.15 -11.03 29.29
N GLY A 6 21.76 -9.84 29.26
CA GLY A 6 22.91 -9.56 28.41
C GLY A 6 24.17 -10.39 28.73
N ARG A 7 24.28 -11.01 29.94
CA ARG A 7 25.34 -11.93 30.27
C ARG A 7 25.16 -13.28 29.60
N ASP A 8 23.90 -13.73 29.47
CA ASP A 8 23.59 -14.99 28.79
C ASP A 8 23.95 -14.89 27.31
N VAL A 9 23.60 -13.74 26.66
CA VAL A 9 24.01 -13.44 25.29
C VAL A 9 25.52 -13.34 25.14
N ALA A 10 26.19 -12.66 26.05
CA ALA A 10 27.64 -12.51 26.04
C ALA A 10 28.35 -13.90 26.09
N LYS A 11 27.87 -14.80 26.95
CA LYS A 11 28.36 -16.17 27.06
C LYS A 11 28.12 -16.95 25.76
N ALA A 12 26.93 -16.89 25.19
CA ALA A 12 26.58 -17.60 23.96
C ALA A 12 27.36 -17.08 22.75
N ALA A 13 27.58 -15.76 22.65
CA ALA A 13 28.34 -15.15 21.58
C ALA A 13 29.87 -15.18 21.74
N GLY A 14 30.39 -15.63 22.90
CA GLY A 14 31.82 -15.62 23.17
C GLY A 14 32.43 -14.21 23.27
N VAL A 15 31.71 -13.24 23.87
CA VAL A 15 32.15 -11.85 24.01
C VAL A 15 31.89 -11.30 25.41
N SER A 16 32.39 -10.09 25.70
CA SER A 16 32.07 -9.42 26.96
C SER A 16 30.66 -8.84 27.00
N GLN A 17 30.07 -8.66 28.19
CA GLN A 17 28.78 -7.99 28.35
C GLN A 17 28.80 -6.53 27.81
N SER A 18 29.94 -5.84 27.93
CA SER A 18 30.10 -4.52 27.36
C SER A 18 30.08 -4.54 25.84
N THR A 19 30.61 -5.58 25.20
CA THR A 19 30.51 -5.80 23.75
C THR A 19 29.07 -6.01 23.33
N VAL A 20 28.27 -6.80 24.05
CA VAL A 20 26.84 -6.95 23.81
C VAL A 20 26.14 -5.60 23.91
N SER A 21 26.37 -4.82 24.96
CA SER A 21 25.78 -3.48 25.11
C SER A 21 26.16 -2.56 23.98
N ARG A 22 27.40 -2.57 23.51
CA ARG A 22 27.83 -1.75 22.35
C ARG A 22 27.18 -2.17 21.05
N VAL A 23 27.02 -3.49 20.83
CA VAL A 23 26.28 -4.02 19.67
C VAL A 23 24.82 -3.56 19.70
N MET A 24 24.14 -3.65 20.85
CA MET A 24 22.75 -3.21 21.02
C MET A 24 22.58 -1.69 20.81
N ASN A 25 23.60 -0.90 21.12
CA ASN A 25 23.61 0.55 20.88
C ASN A 25 24.20 0.93 19.51
N SER A 26 24.41 -0.02 18.61
CA SER A 26 24.92 0.21 17.23
C SER A 26 26.27 0.93 17.20
N ASP A 27 27.18 0.68 18.16
CA ASP A 27 28.50 1.29 18.22
C ASP A 27 29.34 0.88 16.98
N ALA A 28 29.70 1.85 16.15
CA ALA A 28 30.44 1.64 14.89
C ALA A 28 31.84 1.01 15.09
N ARG A 29 32.37 1.00 16.32
CA ARG A 29 33.68 0.41 16.63
C ARG A 29 33.65 -1.12 16.73
N ILE A 30 32.45 -1.73 16.73
CA ILE A 30 32.30 -3.18 16.77
C ILE A 30 32.30 -3.74 15.35
N GLY A 31 33.27 -4.59 15.05
CA GLY A 31 33.38 -5.22 13.73
C GLY A 31 32.20 -6.14 13.38
N HIS A 32 31.97 -6.29 12.08
CA HIS A 32 30.86 -7.02 11.48
C HIS A 32 30.64 -8.42 12.06
N ASP A 33 31.69 -9.26 12.09
CA ASP A 33 31.57 -10.65 12.55
C ASP A 33 31.17 -10.77 14.03
N THR A 34 31.71 -9.89 14.87
CA THR A 34 31.34 -9.83 16.29
C THR A 34 29.88 -9.41 16.45
N ARG A 35 29.43 -8.44 15.67
CA ARG A 35 28.05 -7.98 15.64
C ARG A 35 27.11 -9.11 15.21
N CYS A 36 27.41 -9.81 14.13
CA CYS A 36 26.62 -10.94 13.63
C CYS A 36 26.48 -12.04 14.70
N ARG A 37 27.57 -12.43 15.36
CA ARG A 37 27.55 -13.46 16.42
C ARG A 37 26.68 -13.05 17.59
N VAL A 38 26.80 -11.82 18.07
CA VAL A 38 26.00 -11.29 19.18
C VAL A 38 24.51 -11.25 18.85
N LEU A 39 24.15 -10.78 17.65
CA LEU A 39 22.76 -10.70 17.24
C LEU A 39 22.14 -12.07 17.00
N ALA A 40 22.89 -13.04 16.46
CA ALA A 40 22.45 -14.42 16.33
C ALA A 40 22.17 -15.05 17.71
N ALA A 41 23.11 -14.95 18.63
CA ALA A 41 22.96 -15.47 20.00
C ALA A 41 21.77 -14.78 20.74
N ALA A 42 21.59 -13.47 20.56
CA ALA A 42 20.48 -12.77 21.16
C ALA A 42 19.11 -13.25 20.63
N ARG A 43 19.00 -13.52 19.32
CA ARG A 43 17.78 -14.08 18.69
C ARG A 43 17.49 -15.50 19.19
N GLU A 44 18.48 -16.38 19.19
CA GLU A 44 18.34 -17.77 19.65
C GLU A 44 17.86 -17.86 21.10
N LEU A 45 18.37 -16.97 21.95
CA LEU A 45 18.01 -16.93 23.36
C LEU A 45 16.72 -16.17 23.66
N GLY A 46 16.11 -15.49 22.67
CA GLY A 46 14.95 -14.62 22.88
C GLY A 46 15.27 -13.39 23.76
N TYR A 47 16.52 -12.89 23.68
CA TYR A 47 16.95 -11.71 24.43
C TYR A 47 16.29 -10.44 23.91
N ASP A 48 15.76 -9.62 24.83
CA ASP A 48 15.21 -8.31 24.48
C ASP A 48 16.33 -7.36 24.05
N MET A 49 16.41 -7.12 22.74
CA MET A 49 17.46 -6.31 22.12
C MET A 49 17.23 -4.80 22.26
N ARG A 50 16.49 -4.32 23.27
CA ARG A 50 16.30 -2.87 23.47
C ARG A 50 17.64 -2.20 23.73
N PRO A 51 18.02 -1.14 22.94
CA PRO A 51 19.13 -0.30 23.31
C PRO A 51 18.82 0.41 24.64
N ALA A 52 19.85 0.72 25.41
CA ALA A 52 19.70 1.50 26.65
C ALA A 52 19.02 2.87 26.41
N SER A 53 19.08 3.41 25.19
CA SER A 53 18.40 4.64 24.73
C SER A 53 16.89 4.49 24.54
N GLY A 54 16.30 3.29 24.68
CA GLY A 54 14.89 3.01 24.37
C GLY A 54 14.54 3.03 22.87
N ARG A 55 15.46 3.46 21.99
CA ARG A 55 15.27 3.53 20.55
C ARG A 55 15.61 2.20 19.89
N TRP A 56 14.68 1.65 19.12
CA TRP A 56 14.89 0.40 18.39
C TRP A 56 14.80 0.65 16.88
N SER A 57 15.36 -0.28 16.09
CA SER A 57 15.36 -0.19 14.63
C SER A 57 14.18 -0.93 14.04
N VAL A 58 13.49 -0.26 13.12
CA VAL A 58 12.45 -0.82 12.28
C VAL A 58 13.09 -1.25 10.96
N GLY A 59 13.02 -2.53 10.63
CA GLY A 59 13.35 -3.00 9.31
C GLY A 59 12.25 -2.61 8.34
N VAL A 60 12.58 -2.00 7.21
CA VAL A 60 11.63 -1.74 6.13
C VAL A 60 12.03 -2.57 4.93
N LEU A 61 11.25 -3.62 4.65
CA LEU A 61 11.50 -4.57 3.56
C LEU A 61 10.84 -4.10 2.29
N PHE A 62 11.66 -3.88 1.27
CA PHE A 62 11.24 -3.54 -0.08
C PHE A 62 11.42 -4.74 -1.01
N GLY A 63 10.38 -5.09 -1.75
CA GLY A 63 10.42 -6.14 -2.76
C GLY A 63 9.95 -5.58 -4.11
N PHE A 64 10.51 -4.43 -4.56
CA PHE A 64 10.06 -3.82 -5.81
C PHE A 64 10.51 -4.63 -7.01
N THR A 65 9.56 -4.91 -7.89
CA THR A 65 9.83 -5.29 -9.27
C THR A 65 9.81 -4.05 -10.15
N ALA A 66 10.30 -4.12 -11.38
CA ALA A 66 10.21 -3.03 -12.35
C ALA A 66 8.75 -2.55 -12.60
N ARG A 67 7.76 -3.40 -12.31
CA ARG A 67 6.33 -3.08 -12.40
C ARG A 67 5.84 -2.22 -11.23
N ASP A 68 6.51 -2.28 -10.09
CA ASP A 68 6.15 -1.55 -8.87
C ASP A 68 6.71 -0.11 -8.85
N ALA A 69 7.43 0.31 -9.90
CA ALA A 69 8.04 1.64 -10.03
C ALA A 69 7.02 2.76 -10.34
N ASN A 70 5.78 2.59 -9.89
CA ASN A 70 4.71 3.57 -10.04
C ASN A 70 4.63 4.45 -8.80
N GLY A 71 5.20 5.51 -8.61
CA GLY A 71 5.12 6.49 -7.50
C GLY A 71 4.45 6.08 -6.16
N TYR A 72 3.52 5.09 -6.19
CA TYR A 72 2.77 4.59 -5.03
C TYR A 72 3.70 4.16 -3.87
N TYR A 73 4.68 3.33 -4.17
CA TYR A 73 5.61 2.85 -3.14
C TYR A 73 6.60 3.92 -2.69
N ALA A 74 6.89 4.90 -3.54
CA ALA A 74 7.71 6.05 -3.16
C ALA A 74 6.97 6.91 -2.12
N GLU A 75 5.69 7.21 -2.34
CA GLU A 75 4.83 7.95 -1.42
C GLU A 75 4.62 7.18 -0.11
N LEU A 76 4.35 5.87 -0.21
CA LEU A 76 4.21 5.02 0.97
C LEU A 76 5.51 4.98 1.80
N PHE A 77 6.67 4.84 1.14
CA PHE A 77 7.95 4.86 1.81
C PHE A 77 8.22 6.20 2.49
N ALA A 78 7.96 7.31 1.80
CA ALA A 78 8.13 8.64 2.37
C ALA A 78 7.26 8.83 3.63
N ALA A 79 6.01 8.37 3.61
CA ALA A 79 5.12 8.43 4.76
C ALA A 79 5.61 7.54 5.92
N VAL A 80 6.09 6.34 5.63
CA VAL A 80 6.67 5.42 6.63
C VAL A 80 7.93 6.02 7.23
N PHE A 81 8.82 6.56 6.40
CA PHE A 81 10.04 7.23 6.86
C PHE A 81 9.74 8.39 7.81
N GLN A 82 8.83 9.29 7.42
CA GLN A 82 8.42 10.42 8.25
C GLN A 82 7.83 9.98 9.60
N GLU A 83 7.01 8.93 9.61
CA GLU A 83 6.41 8.45 10.85
C GLU A 83 7.42 7.74 11.76
N ILE A 84 8.40 7.01 11.21
CA ILE A 84 9.53 6.43 11.95
C ILE A 84 10.38 7.54 12.59
N GLU A 85 10.71 8.58 11.83
CA GLU A 85 11.49 9.73 12.28
C GLU A 85 10.79 10.49 13.41
N LYS A 86 9.49 10.76 13.23
CA LYS A 86 8.63 11.42 14.23
C LYS A 86 8.60 10.66 15.57
N ARG A 87 8.67 9.34 15.55
CA ARG A 87 8.74 8.50 16.76
C ARG A 87 10.16 8.36 17.33
N GLY A 88 11.15 8.95 16.70
CA GLY A 88 12.55 8.83 17.10
C GLY A 88 13.11 7.43 16.99
N LEU A 89 12.52 6.58 16.14
CA LEU A 89 13.00 5.24 15.81
C LEU A 89 14.06 5.30 14.72
N HIS A 90 14.83 4.21 14.57
CA HIS A 90 15.79 4.07 13.48
C HIS A 90 15.21 3.23 12.35
N LEU A 91 15.40 3.67 11.10
CA LEU A 91 15.04 2.90 9.93
C LEU A 91 16.23 2.10 9.42
N GLU A 92 16.00 0.81 9.14
CA GLU A 92 16.94 -0.07 8.44
C GLU A 92 16.28 -0.51 7.13
N ALA A 93 16.76 0.01 5.99
CA ALA A 93 16.24 -0.36 4.67
C ALA A 93 16.76 -1.74 4.26
N ILE A 94 15.85 -2.64 3.89
CA ILE A 94 16.17 -4.01 3.50
C ILE A 94 15.74 -4.22 2.05
N TRP A 95 16.72 -4.39 1.16
CA TRP A 95 16.49 -4.65 -0.26
C TRP A 95 16.77 -6.11 -0.58
N LYS A 96 15.94 -6.71 -1.39
CA LYS A 96 16.05 -8.11 -1.82
C LYS A 96 17.42 -8.52 -2.43
N LYS A 97 18.16 -7.57 -3.01
CA LYS A 97 19.44 -7.81 -3.71
C LYS A 97 20.63 -7.01 -3.17
N PHE A 98 20.40 -6.09 -2.26
CA PHE A 98 21.46 -5.24 -1.71
C PHE A 98 21.39 -5.27 -0.20
N ASN A 99 22.30 -5.99 0.44
CA ASN A 99 22.68 -5.67 1.80
C ASN A 99 23.37 -4.29 1.76
N MET A 100 22.56 -3.24 1.78
CA MET A 100 23.05 -1.86 1.87
C MET A 100 23.38 -1.57 3.32
N GLY A 101 24.55 -1.87 3.69
CA GLY A 101 25.07 -1.63 5.03
C GLY A 101 25.74 -2.88 5.55
N ASN A 102 27.03 -2.84 5.60
CA ASN A 102 27.87 -3.94 6.04
C ASN A 102 27.73 -4.28 7.54
N GLU A 103 26.79 -3.66 8.25
CA GLU A 103 26.62 -3.87 9.68
C GLU A 103 25.16 -4.12 10.05
N PRO A 104 24.81 -5.37 10.43
CA PRO A 104 23.47 -5.69 10.90
C PRO A 104 23.16 -4.92 12.18
N ARG A 105 22.14 -4.05 12.12
CA ARG A 105 21.60 -3.39 13.31
C ARG A 105 20.53 -4.27 13.97
N PRO A 106 20.31 -4.14 15.28
CA PRO A 106 19.29 -4.89 15.96
C PRO A 106 17.89 -4.41 15.54
N ILE A 107 17.30 -5.09 14.55
CA ILE A 107 15.93 -4.87 14.11
C ILE A 107 15.02 -5.61 15.08
N ARG A 108 13.98 -4.94 15.61
CA ARG A 108 13.00 -5.56 16.51
C ARG A 108 11.67 -5.85 15.85
N GLY A 109 11.38 -5.20 14.73
CA GLY A 109 10.16 -5.39 13.97
C GLY A 109 10.35 -5.01 12.52
N LEU A 110 9.47 -5.51 11.66
CA LEU A 110 9.55 -5.38 10.22
C LEU A 110 8.29 -4.75 9.65
N LEU A 111 8.45 -3.71 8.83
CA LEU A 111 7.41 -3.24 7.91
C LEU A 111 7.70 -3.80 6.54
N ILE A 112 6.73 -4.51 5.97
CA ILE A 112 6.84 -5.11 4.65
C ILE A 112 6.05 -4.24 3.68
N LEU A 113 6.76 -3.61 2.75
CA LEU A 113 6.19 -2.82 1.66
C LEU A 113 6.36 -3.63 0.38
N SER A 114 5.31 -3.99 -0.28
CA SER A 114 5.27 -4.85 -1.46
C SER A 114 5.15 -6.36 -1.19
N ASN A 115 5.20 -7.19 -2.23
CA ASN A 115 5.09 -8.65 -2.12
C ASN A 115 6.49 -9.29 -2.19
N PRO A 116 7.14 -9.53 -1.05
CA PRO A 116 8.41 -10.25 -1.06
C PRO A 116 8.20 -11.72 -1.43
N GLU A 117 9.23 -12.35 -1.96
CA GLU A 117 9.22 -13.80 -2.12
C GLU A 117 9.14 -14.51 -0.77
N PRO A 118 8.45 -15.66 -0.67
CA PRO A 118 8.31 -16.41 0.59
C PRO A 118 9.64 -16.68 1.30
N GLN A 119 10.70 -16.96 0.54
CA GLN A 119 12.06 -17.19 1.07
C GLN A 119 12.64 -15.95 1.78
N THR A 120 12.26 -14.75 1.34
CA THR A 120 12.68 -13.50 1.99
C THR A 120 11.96 -13.31 3.32
N LEU A 121 10.69 -13.67 3.40
CA LEU A 121 9.94 -13.62 4.66
C LEU A 121 10.47 -14.59 5.71
N THR A 122 10.79 -15.82 5.31
CA THR A 122 11.33 -16.85 6.22
C THR A 122 12.67 -16.45 6.84
N GLN A 123 13.48 -15.65 6.13
CA GLN A 123 14.75 -15.15 6.67
C GLN A 123 14.54 -14.24 7.90
N TYR A 124 13.43 -13.53 7.98
CA TYR A 124 13.10 -12.59 9.07
C TYR A 124 12.12 -13.15 10.10
N TYR A 125 11.63 -14.37 9.87
CA TYR A 125 10.84 -15.09 10.90
C TYR A 125 11.75 -15.46 12.08
N PRO A 126 11.36 -15.19 13.34
CA PRO A 126 10.03 -14.85 13.86
C PRO A 126 9.83 -13.37 14.24
N LEU A 127 10.44 -12.41 13.57
CA LEU A 127 10.27 -11.00 13.93
C LEU A 127 8.81 -10.55 13.82
N PRO A 128 8.31 -9.75 14.77
CA PRO A 128 7.04 -9.04 14.60
C PRO A 128 7.00 -8.28 13.30
N SER A 129 5.98 -8.49 12.49
CA SER A 129 5.94 -7.92 11.14
C SER A 129 4.55 -7.37 10.80
N VAL A 130 4.51 -6.21 10.15
CA VAL A 130 3.27 -5.64 9.58
C VAL A 130 3.43 -5.52 8.08
N TRP A 131 2.53 -6.17 7.34
CA TRP A 131 2.53 -6.15 5.89
C TRP A 131 1.55 -5.09 5.38
N ILE A 132 2.08 -4.06 4.73
CA ILE A 132 1.25 -2.99 4.14
C ILE A 132 0.85 -3.41 2.72
N ASN A 133 -0.46 -3.45 2.46
CA ASN A 133 -1.08 -3.93 1.22
C ASN A 133 -0.74 -5.38 0.86
N GLY A 134 -0.58 -6.21 1.88
CA GLY A 134 -0.36 -7.64 1.75
C GLY A 134 -1.40 -8.48 2.45
N LYS A 135 -1.21 -9.79 2.43
CA LYS A 135 -2.03 -10.76 3.16
C LYS A 135 -1.18 -11.45 4.21
N SER A 136 -1.63 -11.41 5.45
CA SER A 136 -0.93 -12.08 6.55
C SER A 136 -1.05 -13.61 6.49
N ASP A 137 -2.05 -14.14 5.78
CA ASP A 137 -2.34 -15.57 5.56
C ASP A 137 -2.16 -16.44 6.83
N HIS A 138 -2.56 -15.89 7.98
CA HIS A 138 -2.45 -16.53 9.31
C HIS A 138 -1.02 -16.90 9.75
N LEU A 139 0.00 -16.27 9.16
CA LEU A 139 1.37 -16.44 9.63
C LEU A 139 1.51 -15.87 11.05
N HIS A 140 2.10 -16.65 11.95
CA HIS A 140 2.39 -16.18 13.30
C HIS A 140 3.29 -14.96 13.26
N ASN A 141 3.03 -13.97 14.11
CA ASN A 141 3.76 -12.71 14.21
C ASN A 141 3.72 -11.82 12.95
N ILE A 142 2.76 -12.03 12.06
CA ILE A 142 2.51 -11.14 10.91
C ILE A 142 1.04 -10.71 10.94
N CYS A 143 0.79 -9.42 10.82
CA CYS A 143 -0.53 -8.85 10.57
C CYS A 143 -0.48 -7.90 9.38
N SER A 144 -1.64 -7.52 8.83
CA SER A 144 -1.71 -6.68 7.66
C SER A 144 -2.35 -5.32 7.94
N CYS A 145 -1.89 -4.28 7.22
CA CYS A 145 -2.47 -2.95 7.24
C CYS A 145 -2.73 -2.51 5.79
N ASN A 146 -3.99 -2.48 5.38
CA ASN A 146 -4.34 -2.36 3.96
C ASN A 146 -5.24 -1.15 3.68
N VAL A 147 -5.24 -0.69 2.43
CA VAL A 147 -6.25 0.28 1.98
C VAL A 147 -7.63 -0.38 1.99
N ASN A 148 -8.60 0.27 2.62
CA ASN A 148 -10.00 -0.16 2.60
C ASN A 148 -10.63 0.14 1.23
N SER A 149 -10.45 -0.76 0.27
CA SER A 149 -10.93 -0.58 -1.10
C SER A 149 -12.45 -0.44 -1.17
N LYS A 150 -13.20 -1.22 -0.38
CA LYS A 150 -14.67 -1.16 -0.38
C LYS A 150 -15.16 0.20 0.14
N ALA A 151 -14.65 0.66 1.28
CA ALA A 151 -15.02 1.97 1.82
C ALA A 151 -14.60 3.12 0.89
N SER A 152 -13.41 3.02 0.29
CA SER A 152 -12.93 4.04 -0.67
C SER A 152 -13.81 4.11 -1.92
N LEU A 153 -14.13 2.98 -2.55
CA LEU A 153 -15.04 2.93 -3.70
C LEU A 153 -16.43 3.43 -3.36
N ASN A 154 -16.93 3.11 -2.14
CA ASN A 154 -18.23 3.61 -1.72
C ASN A 154 -18.28 5.14 -1.67
N LEU A 155 -17.18 5.81 -1.28
CA LEU A 155 -17.11 7.29 -1.33
C LEU A 155 -17.26 7.80 -2.78
N ALA A 156 -16.59 7.18 -3.74
CA ALA A 156 -16.65 7.58 -5.15
C ALA A 156 -18.03 7.30 -5.75
N ILE A 157 -18.54 6.07 -5.58
CA ILE A 157 -19.85 5.65 -6.14
C ILE A 157 -20.96 6.51 -5.53
N ARG A 158 -20.95 6.71 -4.21
CA ARG A 158 -21.94 7.56 -3.54
C ARG A 158 -21.93 8.97 -4.11
N HIS A 159 -20.77 9.58 -4.26
CA HIS A 159 -20.64 10.93 -4.83
C HIS A 159 -21.23 11.02 -6.24
N LEU A 160 -20.94 10.05 -7.10
CA LEU A 160 -21.51 10.01 -8.46
C LEU A 160 -23.02 9.75 -8.44
N ARG A 161 -23.51 8.90 -7.55
CA ARG A 161 -24.95 8.61 -7.37
C ARG A 161 -25.72 9.81 -6.86
N GLU A 162 -25.14 10.59 -5.93
CA GLU A 162 -25.71 11.84 -5.42
C GLU A 162 -25.84 12.89 -6.51
N LEU A 163 -24.93 12.89 -7.50
CA LEU A 163 -25.02 13.73 -8.70
C LEU A 163 -26.02 13.21 -9.74
N GLY A 164 -26.54 11.99 -9.61
CA GLY A 164 -27.56 11.41 -10.50
C GLY A 164 -27.03 10.37 -11.48
N HIS A 165 -25.72 10.04 -11.46
CA HIS A 165 -25.17 9.00 -12.34
C HIS A 165 -25.73 7.61 -12.02
N ARG A 166 -26.09 6.85 -13.06
CA ARG A 166 -26.60 5.48 -12.95
C ARG A 166 -25.69 4.47 -13.62
N ASP A 167 -25.20 4.76 -14.82
CA ASP A 167 -24.18 3.97 -15.50
C ASP A 167 -22.79 4.54 -15.19
N ILE A 168 -22.06 3.82 -14.34
CA ILE A 168 -20.73 4.17 -13.84
C ILE A 168 -19.77 3.08 -14.27
N ARG A 169 -18.77 3.39 -15.10
CA ARG A 169 -17.81 2.40 -15.57
C ARG A 169 -16.58 2.35 -14.69
N PHE A 170 -16.20 1.12 -14.31
CA PHE A 170 -14.96 0.83 -13.61
C PHE A 170 -13.88 0.55 -14.66
N LEU A 171 -12.84 1.38 -14.72
CA LEU A 171 -11.79 1.28 -15.73
C LEU A 171 -10.50 0.74 -15.12
N SER A 172 -10.03 -0.40 -15.65
CA SER A 172 -8.73 -0.98 -15.34
C SER A 172 -8.00 -1.37 -16.62
N LEU A 173 -6.68 -1.14 -16.63
CA LEU A 173 -5.79 -1.59 -17.72
C LEU A 173 -5.18 -2.97 -17.46
N GLU A 174 -5.57 -3.60 -16.38
CA GLU A 174 -5.15 -4.96 -16.04
C GLU A 174 -6.30 -5.90 -16.43
N GLY A 175 -6.02 -6.86 -17.30
CA GLY A 175 -7.00 -7.83 -17.77
C GLY A 175 -7.65 -8.60 -16.62
N ARG A 176 -8.84 -9.18 -16.85
CA ARG A 176 -9.57 -9.98 -15.83
C ARG A 176 -8.76 -11.17 -15.31
N ASP A 177 -7.91 -11.71 -16.17
CA ASP A 177 -7.09 -12.91 -15.91
C ASP A 177 -5.70 -12.57 -15.38
N ALA A 178 -5.41 -11.28 -15.08
CA ALA A 178 -4.15 -10.92 -14.49
C ALA A 178 -3.96 -11.72 -13.20
N GLU A 179 -2.91 -12.54 -13.14
CA GLU A 179 -2.45 -13.24 -11.94
C GLU A 179 -2.19 -12.29 -10.76
N GLU A 180 -2.28 -11.00 -10.99
CA GLU A 180 -2.19 -9.95 -10.00
C GLU A 180 -3.52 -9.81 -9.23
N LYS A 181 -3.68 -10.71 -8.26
CA LYS A 181 -4.74 -10.73 -7.24
C LYS A 181 -5.01 -9.37 -6.54
N LYS A 182 -4.24 -8.33 -6.81
CA LYS A 182 -4.35 -7.01 -6.18
C LYS A 182 -5.54 -6.19 -6.64
N LEU A 183 -6.02 -6.35 -7.88
CA LEU A 183 -7.19 -5.62 -8.36
C LEU A 183 -8.49 -6.39 -8.19
N THR A 184 -8.41 -7.70 -8.01
CA THR A 184 -9.58 -8.56 -7.84
C THR A 184 -10.50 -8.04 -6.73
N HIS A 185 -9.95 -7.62 -5.59
CA HIS A 185 -10.76 -7.10 -4.51
C HIS A 185 -11.31 -5.68 -4.71
N ARG A 186 -10.74 -4.84 -5.58
CA ARG A 186 -11.35 -3.56 -5.96
C ARG A 186 -12.54 -3.81 -6.88
N TRP A 187 -12.37 -4.71 -7.84
CA TRP A 187 -13.44 -5.13 -8.72
C TRP A 187 -14.58 -5.82 -7.97
N GLU A 188 -14.28 -6.78 -7.13
CA GLU A 188 -15.27 -7.45 -6.27
C GLU A 188 -16.01 -6.45 -5.37
N SER A 189 -15.28 -5.48 -4.80
CA SER A 189 -15.88 -4.41 -4.00
C SER A 189 -16.78 -3.51 -4.84
N PHE A 190 -16.39 -3.19 -6.08
CA PHE A 190 -17.22 -2.42 -7.00
C PHE A 190 -18.51 -3.17 -7.32
N LEU A 191 -18.42 -4.45 -7.69
CA LEU A 191 -19.59 -5.29 -7.98
C LEU A 191 -20.56 -5.36 -6.80
N ALA A 192 -20.03 -5.61 -5.60
CA ALA A 192 -20.85 -5.68 -4.40
C ALA A 192 -21.58 -4.36 -4.14
N LEU A 193 -20.86 -3.22 -4.22
CA LEU A 193 -21.45 -1.90 -4.01
C LEU A 193 -22.49 -1.56 -5.07
N MET A 194 -22.24 -1.88 -6.36
CA MET A 194 -23.21 -1.60 -7.42
C MET A 194 -24.50 -2.43 -7.25
N ARG A 195 -24.39 -3.68 -6.77
CA ARG A 195 -25.56 -4.48 -6.39
C ARG A 195 -26.32 -3.88 -5.19
N ASP A 196 -25.59 -3.40 -4.18
CA ASP A 196 -26.17 -2.68 -3.03
C ASP A 196 -26.94 -1.42 -3.48
N TYR A 197 -26.54 -0.80 -4.59
CA TYR A 197 -27.22 0.33 -5.24
C TYR A 197 -28.30 -0.08 -6.25
N GLY A 198 -28.64 -1.37 -6.34
CA GLY A 198 -29.71 -1.89 -7.19
C GLY A 198 -29.38 -2.07 -8.66
N VAL A 199 -28.08 -2.19 -9.01
CA VAL A 199 -27.66 -2.53 -10.37
C VAL A 199 -27.72 -4.04 -10.58
N GLU A 200 -28.58 -4.52 -11.49
CA GLU A 200 -28.80 -5.95 -11.71
C GLU A 200 -27.59 -6.67 -12.33
N SER A 201 -26.89 -6.02 -13.25
CA SER A 201 -25.77 -6.62 -13.99
C SER A 201 -24.52 -5.73 -13.95
N PRO A 202 -23.93 -5.53 -12.76
CA PRO A 202 -22.78 -4.61 -12.60
C PRO A 202 -21.53 -5.11 -13.33
N GLU A 203 -21.45 -6.38 -13.71
CA GLU A 203 -20.38 -6.97 -14.49
C GLU A 203 -20.19 -6.31 -15.86
N ARG A 204 -21.27 -5.75 -16.42
CA ARG A 204 -21.26 -5.01 -17.69
C ARG A 204 -20.60 -3.63 -17.57
N GLN A 205 -20.42 -3.13 -16.33
CA GLN A 205 -19.82 -1.83 -16.08
C GLN A 205 -18.30 -1.86 -15.96
N GLY A 206 -17.68 -3.04 -16.08
CA GLY A 206 -16.22 -3.18 -16.07
C GLY A 206 -15.61 -3.01 -17.46
N ILE A 207 -14.59 -2.15 -17.55
CA ILE A 207 -13.73 -2.00 -18.72
C ILE A 207 -12.34 -2.48 -18.32
N PHE A 208 -11.91 -3.60 -18.91
CA PHE A 208 -10.62 -4.21 -18.68
C PHE A 208 -9.86 -4.26 -20.01
N LEU A 209 -8.72 -3.59 -20.06
CA LEU A 209 -7.91 -3.49 -21.25
C LEU A 209 -6.52 -4.03 -20.96
N ASP A 210 -5.97 -4.80 -21.92
CA ASP A 210 -4.57 -5.16 -21.88
C ASP A 210 -3.69 -3.94 -22.04
N GLN A 211 -2.57 -3.94 -21.34
CA GLN A 211 -1.68 -2.78 -21.27
C GLN A 211 -1.23 -2.31 -22.66
N ASN A 212 -1.31 -0.98 -22.87
CA ASN A 212 -0.65 -0.23 -23.92
C ASN A 212 -1.26 -0.22 -25.34
N SER A 213 -2.55 -0.43 -25.51
CA SER A 213 -3.19 -0.14 -26.78
C SER A 213 -4.03 1.15 -26.69
N PRO A 214 -3.52 2.32 -27.17
CA PRO A 214 -4.30 3.55 -27.21
C PRO A 214 -5.60 3.42 -28.02
N ASP A 215 -5.62 2.57 -29.06
CA ASP A 215 -6.79 2.35 -29.89
C ASP A 215 -7.84 1.47 -29.20
N ALA A 216 -7.41 0.51 -28.36
CA ALA A 216 -8.32 -0.25 -27.52
C ALA A 216 -9.01 0.64 -26.47
N MET A 217 -8.27 1.56 -25.84
CA MET A 217 -8.85 2.56 -24.94
C MET A 217 -9.85 3.45 -25.65
N LEU A 218 -9.49 3.96 -26.82
CA LEU A 218 -10.37 4.83 -27.63
C LEU A 218 -11.69 4.12 -27.99
N SER A 219 -11.59 2.87 -28.43
CA SER A 219 -12.75 2.04 -28.80
C SER A 219 -13.62 1.73 -27.57
N ALA A 220 -13.01 1.35 -26.45
CA ALA A 220 -13.73 1.04 -25.23
C ALA A 220 -14.47 2.25 -24.66
N VAL A 221 -13.85 3.43 -24.66
CA VAL A 221 -14.48 4.67 -24.18
C VAL A 221 -15.64 5.06 -25.09
N ARG A 222 -15.45 5.02 -26.43
CA ARG A 222 -16.52 5.31 -27.40
C ARG A 222 -17.72 4.38 -27.18
N ASN A 223 -17.50 3.09 -27.09
CA ASN A 223 -18.55 2.11 -26.87
C ASN A 223 -19.28 2.36 -25.54
N ALA A 224 -18.53 2.59 -24.45
CA ALA A 224 -19.13 2.87 -23.14
C ALA A 224 -20.04 4.09 -23.17
N VAL A 225 -19.60 5.20 -23.82
CA VAL A 225 -20.41 6.42 -23.90
C VAL A 225 -21.62 6.20 -24.79
N ASN A 226 -21.49 5.49 -25.93
CA ASN A 226 -22.62 5.14 -26.79
C ASN A 226 -23.65 4.23 -26.07
N ASP A 227 -23.19 3.38 -25.15
CA ASP A 227 -24.02 2.51 -24.30
C ASP A 227 -24.68 3.27 -23.14
N GLY A 228 -24.47 4.60 -23.02
CA GLY A 228 -25.08 5.43 -21.99
C GLY A 228 -24.25 5.65 -20.72
N CYS A 229 -22.95 5.31 -20.74
CA CYS A 229 -22.05 5.64 -19.64
C CYS A 229 -21.94 7.14 -19.43
N THR A 230 -22.13 7.58 -18.20
CA THR A 230 -22.02 8.99 -17.80
C THR A 230 -20.90 9.27 -16.81
N ALA A 231 -20.26 8.23 -16.26
CA ALA A 231 -19.17 8.42 -15.32
C ALA A 231 -18.15 7.26 -15.38
N PHE A 232 -16.88 7.61 -15.14
CA PHE A 232 -15.78 6.66 -15.04
C PHE A 232 -15.12 6.74 -13.66
N ILE A 233 -14.77 5.58 -13.10
CA ILE A 233 -13.87 5.44 -11.94
C ILE A 233 -12.61 4.74 -12.43
N CYS A 234 -11.48 5.45 -12.42
CA CYS A 234 -10.16 4.92 -12.76
C CYS A 234 -9.46 4.37 -11.52
N VAL A 235 -8.85 3.19 -11.62
CA VAL A 235 -8.24 2.54 -10.45
C VAL A 235 -6.81 3.00 -10.13
N ASN A 236 -6.22 3.87 -10.97
CA ASN A 236 -4.98 4.60 -10.70
C ASN A 236 -4.78 5.75 -11.69
N SER A 237 -3.86 6.66 -11.39
CA SER A 237 -3.57 7.87 -12.20
C SER A 237 -3.15 7.55 -13.64
N ARG A 238 -2.48 6.41 -13.89
CA ARG A 238 -2.10 6.00 -15.24
C ARG A 238 -3.32 5.73 -16.11
N HIS A 239 -4.35 5.09 -15.55
CA HIS A 239 -5.62 4.85 -16.23
C HIS A 239 -6.32 6.17 -16.55
N THR A 240 -6.28 7.12 -15.61
CA THR A 240 -6.84 8.45 -15.79
C THR A 240 -6.15 9.21 -16.92
N LEU A 241 -4.83 9.16 -17.02
CA LEU A 241 -4.09 9.81 -18.11
C LEU A 241 -4.48 9.23 -19.48
N GLN A 242 -4.59 7.90 -19.59
CA GLN A 242 -4.97 7.25 -20.85
C GLN A 242 -6.44 7.51 -21.21
N LEU A 243 -7.34 7.48 -20.20
CA LEU A 243 -8.72 7.87 -20.39
C LEU A 243 -8.83 9.33 -20.88
N ASN A 244 -8.10 10.25 -20.24
CA ASN A 244 -8.09 11.67 -20.62
C ASN A 244 -7.66 11.87 -22.08
N ALA A 245 -6.62 11.16 -22.52
CA ALA A 245 -6.17 11.19 -23.92
C ALA A 245 -7.25 10.67 -24.89
N ALA A 246 -7.97 9.60 -24.52
CA ALA A 246 -9.06 9.04 -25.32
C ALA A 246 -10.26 9.99 -25.39
N LEU A 247 -10.68 10.56 -24.25
CA LEU A 247 -11.78 11.55 -24.20
C LEU A 247 -11.47 12.77 -25.08
N HIS A 248 -10.27 13.31 -24.99
CA HIS A 248 -9.83 14.42 -25.82
C HIS A 248 -9.91 14.09 -27.33
N ARG A 249 -9.38 12.91 -27.74
CA ARG A 249 -9.45 12.47 -29.16
C ARG A 249 -10.88 12.26 -29.64
N LEU A 250 -11.79 11.85 -28.76
CA LEU A 250 -13.22 11.66 -29.06
C LEU A 250 -14.03 12.96 -28.96
N ARG A 251 -13.41 14.06 -28.52
CA ARG A 251 -14.10 15.34 -28.23
C ARG A 251 -15.21 15.19 -27.18
N ILE A 252 -15.00 14.34 -26.19
CA ILE A 252 -15.90 14.15 -25.07
C ILE A 252 -15.41 15.03 -23.93
N SER A 253 -16.25 15.92 -23.45
CA SER A 253 -15.93 16.92 -22.44
C SER A 253 -16.10 16.36 -21.01
N VAL A 254 -15.18 16.72 -20.11
CA VAL A 254 -15.29 16.46 -18.68
C VAL A 254 -15.44 17.81 -17.96
N PRO A 255 -16.43 18.00 -17.11
CA PRO A 255 -17.43 17.04 -16.65
C PRO A 255 -18.72 17.01 -17.49
N ASP A 256 -18.83 17.81 -18.56
CA ASP A 256 -20.11 18.11 -19.24
C ASP A 256 -20.74 16.87 -19.91
N ASP A 257 -19.95 16.02 -20.56
CA ASP A 257 -20.45 14.79 -21.19
C ASP A 257 -20.29 13.59 -20.26
N VAL A 258 -19.16 13.50 -19.54
CA VAL A 258 -18.88 12.41 -18.58
C VAL A 258 -18.16 12.92 -17.34
N SER A 259 -18.50 12.38 -16.20
CA SER A 259 -17.76 12.59 -14.95
C SER A 259 -16.61 11.60 -14.81
N VAL A 260 -15.50 12.02 -14.19
CA VAL A 260 -14.33 11.14 -13.96
C VAL A 260 -13.85 11.26 -12.52
N ILE A 261 -13.72 10.11 -11.85
CA ILE A 261 -13.04 10.00 -10.56
C ILE A 261 -11.79 9.15 -10.72
N ASP A 262 -10.68 9.66 -10.21
CA ASP A 262 -9.38 8.98 -10.18
C ASP A 262 -9.13 8.30 -8.84
N TRP A 263 -8.26 7.32 -8.81
CA TRP A 263 -7.64 6.80 -7.59
C TRP A 263 -6.20 7.29 -7.54
N GLU A 264 -6.03 8.39 -6.83
CA GLU A 264 -4.80 9.18 -6.81
C GLU A 264 -3.86 8.74 -5.70
N PHE A 265 -2.56 8.73 -6.00
CA PHE A 265 -1.50 8.52 -5.02
C PHE A 265 -0.32 9.51 -5.19
N ASP A 266 -0.21 10.19 -6.33
CA ASP A 266 0.92 11.04 -6.71
C ASP A 266 0.56 12.52 -6.92
N GLY A 267 -0.68 12.91 -6.65
CA GLY A 267 -1.15 14.29 -6.81
C GLY A 267 -1.37 14.75 -8.25
N VAL A 268 -1.11 13.91 -9.27
CA VAL A 268 -1.22 14.28 -10.70
C VAL A 268 -2.62 14.72 -11.07
N SER A 269 -3.64 14.15 -10.45
CA SER A 269 -5.06 14.46 -10.73
C SER A 269 -5.42 15.93 -10.52
N ALA A 270 -4.67 16.66 -9.69
CA ALA A 270 -4.87 18.08 -9.44
C ALA A 270 -4.43 18.96 -10.62
N TYR A 271 -3.54 18.46 -11.46
CA TYR A 271 -2.94 19.20 -12.60
C TYR A 271 -3.56 18.86 -13.94
N LEU A 272 -4.55 17.95 -13.97
CA LEU A 272 -5.32 17.69 -15.19
C LEU A 272 -6.34 18.80 -15.44
N ASP A 273 -6.78 18.92 -16.68
CA ASP A 273 -7.81 19.88 -17.08
C ASP A 273 -9.09 19.13 -17.54
N PRO A 274 -10.20 19.32 -16.82
CA PRO A 274 -10.31 19.96 -15.50
C PRO A 274 -9.63 19.11 -14.40
N PRO A 275 -9.25 19.71 -13.25
CA PRO A 275 -8.71 18.97 -12.12
C PRO A 275 -9.65 17.84 -11.67
N ARG A 276 -9.13 16.61 -11.53
CA ARG A 276 -9.92 15.41 -11.27
C ARG A 276 -10.31 15.28 -9.80
N THR A 277 -11.57 15.01 -9.54
CA THR A 277 -12.03 14.46 -8.27
C THR A 277 -11.36 13.11 -8.07
N ALA A 278 -10.82 12.85 -6.88
CA ALA A 278 -9.98 11.68 -6.66
C ALA A 278 -10.17 11.03 -5.30
N LEU A 279 -10.02 9.71 -5.26
CA LEU A 279 -9.80 8.93 -4.05
C LEU A 279 -8.31 8.99 -3.71
N ALA A 280 -7.92 9.89 -2.82
CA ALA A 280 -6.53 10.03 -2.39
C ALA A 280 -6.19 8.97 -1.35
N VAL A 281 -5.10 8.22 -1.58
CA VAL A 281 -4.61 7.22 -0.62
C VAL A 281 -4.09 7.94 0.62
N ASN A 282 -4.53 7.50 1.80
CA ASN A 282 -4.09 8.06 3.08
C ASN A 282 -2.79 7.39 3.55
N PHE A 283 -1.66 7.71 2.89
CA PHE A 283 -0.35 7.13 3.23
C PHE A 283 0.08 7.43 4.66
N ALA A 284 -0.15 8.64 5.15
CA ALA A 284 0.17 9.00 6.53
C ALA A 284 -0.65 8.16 7.53
N GLY A 285 -1.92 7.90 7.22
CA GLY A 285 -2.78 7.02 8.02
C GLY A 285 -2.30 5.57 7.98
N LEU A 286 -1.89 5.04 6.81
CA LEU A 286 -1.32 3.70 6.66
C LEU A 286 -0.03 3.55 7.46
N ALA A 287 0.91 4.48 7.31
CA ALA A 287 2.19 4.46 8.01
C ALA A 287 2.01 4.51 9.54
N ARG A 288 1.16 5.43 10.02
CA ARG A 288 0.82 5.56 11.45
C ARG A 288 0.22 4.28 11.99
N ARG A 289 -0.83 3.76 11.33
CA ARG A 289 -1.51 2.55 11.78
C ARG A 289 -0.59 1.33 11.77
N ALA A 290 0.20 1.14 10.72
CA ALA A 290 1.16 0.04 10.64
C ALA A 290 2.22 0.11 11.74
N LEU A 291 2.75 1.30 12.03
CA LEU A 291 3.71 1.48 13.13
C LEU A 291 3.08 1.31 14.51
N ASP A 292 1.81 1.71 14.73
CA ASP A 292 1.09 1.43 15.98
C ASP A 292 0.95 -0.08 16.19
N MET A 293 0.56 -0.81 15.14
CA MET A 293 0.45 -2.26 15.17
C MET A 293 1.80 -2.91 15.47
N LEU A 294 2.87 -2.49 14.77
CA LEU A 294 4.21 -3.01 14.97
C LEU A 294 4.73 -2.73 16.40
N THR A 295 4.50 -1.53 16.92
CA THR A 295 4.85 -1.16 18.29
C THR A 295 4.13 -2.06 19.30
N THR A 296 2.83 -2.29 19.10
CA THR A 296 2.04 -3.21 19.95
C THR A 296 2.64 -4.63 19.96
N MET A 297 3.01 -5.14 18.78
CA MET A 297 3.64 -6.47 18.67
C MET A 297 4.99 -6.54 19.36
N VAL A 298 5.81 -5.49 19.21
CA VAL A 298 7.16 -5.43 19.77
C VAL A 298 7.15 -5.23 21.29
N GLU A 299 6.26 -4.41 21.82
CA GLU A 299 6.23 -4.03 23.24
C GLU A 299 5.33 -4.95 24.06
N ASN A 300 4.17 -5.32 23.53
CA ASN A 300 3.17 -6.10 24.28
C ASN A 300 3.19 -7.59 23.92
N HIS A 301 4.02 -8.01 22.93
CA HIS A 301 4.11 -9.40 22.46
C HIS A 301 2.75 -9.98 22.02
N THR A 302 1.87 -9.12 21.47
CA THR A 302 0.55 -9.51 20.99
C THR A 302 0.39 -9.08 19.54
N THR A 303 -0.10 -9.98 18.69
CA THR A 303 -0.39 -9.67 17.29
C THR A 303 -1.79 -9.06 17.19
N PRO A 304 -1.92 -7.78 16.81
CA PRO A 304 -3.23 -7.15 16.64
C PRO A 304 -3.94 -7.72 15.40
N PRO A 305 -5.27 -7.58 15.30
CA PRO A 305 -6.00 -7.95 14.10
C PRO A 305 -5.58 -7.07 12.91
N ASP A 306 -5.79 -7.57 11.69
CA ASP A 306 -5.58 -6.83 10.46
C ASP A 306 -6.34 -5.50 10.46
N ALA A 307 -5.75 -4.48 9.88
CA ALA A 307 -6.31 -3.14 9.86
C ALA A 307 -6.59 -2.65 8.44
N LEU A 308 -7.63 -1.84 8.30
CA LEU A 308 -8.00 -1.20 7.06
C LEU A 308 -8.01 0.33 7.23
N VAL A 309 -7.41 1.04 6.29
CA VAL A 309 -7.35 2.50 6.25
C VAL A 309 -8.05 3.01 5.00
N SER A 310 -9.05 3.87 5.18
CA SER A 310 -9.83 4.41 4.06
C SER A 310 -9.09 5.55 3.36
N SER A 311 -9.28 5.64 2.03
CA SER A 311 -8.90 6.80 1.24
C SER A 311 -9.80 8.00 1.58
N ILE A 312 -9.38 9.18 1.13
CA ILE A 312 -10.12 10.43 1.28
C ILE A 312 -10.62 10.85 -0.10
N LEU A 313 -11.90 11.22 -0.22
CA LEU A 313 -12.43 11.78 -1.46
C LEU A 313 -12.10 13.27 -1.52
N ILE A 314 -11.24 13.65 -2.46
CA ILE A 314 -10.91 15.04 -2.77
C ILE A 314 -11.79 15.47 -3.94
N ARG A 315 -12.78 16.30 -3.67
CA ARG A 315 -13.67 16.84 -4.70
C ARG A 315 -12.99 17.96 -5.47
N ARG A 316 -12.99 17.86 -6.81
CA ARG A 316 -12.47 18.86 -7.74
C ARG A 316 -13.51 19.13 -8.85
N LYS A 317 -13.08 19.47 -10.07
CA LYS A 317 -13.94 19.98 -11.14
C LYS A 317 -14.39 18.93 -12.17
N SER A 318 -14.10 17.65 -11.97
CA SER A 318 -14.34 16.61 -12.98
C SER A 318 -15.64 15.84 -12.81
N CYS A 319 -16.53 16.26 -11.92
CA CYS A 319 -17.82 15.62 -11.70
C CYS A 319 -18.94 16.69 -11.72
N ALA A 320 -19.99 16.40 -12.48
CA ALA A 320 -21.22 17.21 -12.55
C ALA A 320 -22.43 16.27 -12.71
N ALA A 321 -23.64 16.79 -12.62
CA ALA A 321 -24.82 16.00 -12.93
C ALA A 321 -24.78 15.53 -14.40
N PRO A 322 -25.21 14.28 -14.70
CA PRO A 322 -25.24 13.79 -16.07
C PRO A 322 -26.18 14.65 -16.93
N ARG A 323 -25.79 14.91 -18.18
CA ARG A 323 -26.72 15.54 -19.14
C ARG A 323 -27.98 14.68 -19.26
N GLN A 324 -29.13 15.29 -19.12
CA GLN A 324 -30.40 14.63 -19.46
C GLN A 324 -30.40 14.41 -20.96
N ILE A 325 -30.28 13.15 -21.40
CA ILE A 325 -30.54 12.78 -22.77
C ILE A 325 -32.05 13.01 -22.95
N GLN A 326 -32.44 14.09 -23.61
CA GLN A 326 -33.84 14.23 -24.05
C GLN A 326 -34.10 13.10 -25.05
N PRO A 327 -35.09 12.23 -24.79
CA PRO A 327 -35.46 11.23 -25.78
C PRO A 327 -35.91 11.96 -27.04
N SER A 328 -35.21 11.68 -28.15
CA SER A 328 -35.54 12.13 -29.49
C SER A 328 -36.85 11.52 -29.99
#